data_66af8a02d0021789376a2d6a214bace2
#
_entry.id   66af8a02d0021789376a2d6a214bace2
#
_cell.length_a   1.000
_cell.length_b   1.000
_cell.length_c   1.000
_cell.angle_alpha   90.00
_cell.angle_beta   90.00
_cell.angle_gamma   90.00
#
_symmetry.space_group_name_H-M   'P 1'
#
loop_
_entity.id
_entity.type
_entity.pdbx_description
1 polymer ?
#
loop_
_entity_poly.entity_id
_entity_poly.type
_entity_poly.pdbx_seq_one_letter_code
_entity_poly.pdbx_strand_id
1 'polypeptide(L)'
;EQFKKLSEDRKVYLKASIEKIRPLGNDGTHTQHTEEFSDAELNQVKDGLFDLYAYLFIDYFLKYPIELLSPQGVLYDFSLLPPIIRFKTLKYFYDKDANLQIANRYCLSIIKTYGKKQALEWLKLEKSKLLSIPYPTNEEIREYYMETGLKVSPNKILVNLQLGNYNNVYDLLIDKIEDDRTSMNESGKMYSQFEEAKKHYIKNRSKNSNKELNDLHEIMDFVYLGRKENN
;
A
#
# COMPACT_ATOMS: atom_id res chain seq x y z
N GLU A 1 3.93 27.31 4.42
CA GLU A 1 5.03 27.02 5.39
C GLU A 1 5.31 25.51 5.56
N GLN A 2 4.27 24.66 5.68
CA GLN A 2 4.45 23.21 5.87
C GLN A 2 5.14 22.55 4.67
N PHE A 3 4.76 22.89 3.43
CA PHE A 3 5.37 22.34 2.22
C PHE A 3 6.90 22.57 2.16
N LYS A 4 7.40 23.72 2.65
CA LYS A 4 8.84 24.01 2.68
C LYS A 4 9.63 23.10 3.60
N LYS A 5 8.97 22.49 4.61
CA LYS A 5 9.58 21.59 5.59
C LYS A 5 9.66 20.13 5.12
N LEU A 6 9.04 19.79 3.99
CA LEU A 6 9.10 18.45 3.43
C LEU A 6 10.48 18.15 2.84
N SER A 7 10.88 16.89 2.86
CA SER A 7 12.04 16.40 2.11
C SER A 7 11.84 16.56 0.60
N GLU A 8 12.92 16.63 -0.16
CA GLU A 8 12.84 16.91 -1.61
C GLU A 8 12.08 15.81 -2.36
N ASP A 9 12.27 14.54 -2.00
CA ASP A 9 11.52 13.41 -2.57
C ASP A 9 10.00 13.56 -2.36
N ARG A 10 9.58 14.03 -1.19
CA ARG A 10 8.16 14.29 -0.88
C ARG A 10 7.61 15.48 -1.67
N LYS A 11 8.40 16.52 -1.84
CA LYS A 11 8.03 17.67 -2.69
C LYS A 11 7.86 17.26 -4.14
N VAL A 12 8.79 16.46 -4.67
CA VAL A 12 8.74 15.93 -6.04
C VAL A 12 7.48 15.06 -6.22
N TYR A 13 7.19 14.16 -5.28
CA TYR A 13 5.99 13.33 -5.32
C TYR A 13 4.70 14.15 -5.39
N LEU A 14 4.55 15.12 -4.47
CA LEU A 14 3.36 15.99 -4.43
C LEU A 14 3.22 16.86 -5.68
N LYS A 15 4.33 17.45 -6.17
CA LYS A 15 4.31 18.23 -7.40
C LYS A 15 3.83 17.41 -8.59
N ALA A 16 4.40 16.22 -8.78
CA ALA A 16 4.00 15.31 -9.86
C ALA A 16 2.52 14.92 -9.77
N SER A 17 1.99 14.69 -8.56
CA SER A 17 0.59 14.38 -8.33
C SER A 17 -0.32 15.55 -8.71
N ILE A 18 0.04 16.77 -8.32
CA ILE A 18 -0.71 18.00 -8.63
C ILE A 18 -0.68 18.30 -10.12
N GLU A 19 0.46 18.10 -10.79
CA GLU A 19 0.60 18.32 -12.23
C GLU A 19 -0.30 17.42 -13.07
N LYS A 20 -0.65 16.23 -12.58
CA LYS A 20 -1.63 15.34 -13.24
C LYS A 20 -3.06 15.90 -13.17
N ILE A 21 -3.39 16.66 -12.12
CA ILE A 21 -4.75 17.15 -11.86
C ILE A 21 -4.95 18.55 -12.44
N ARG A 22 -3.90 19.39 -12.38
CA ARG A 22 -3.94 20.81 -12.70
C ARG A 22 -4.53 21.17 -14.08
N PRO A 23 -4.20 20.47 -15.18
CA PRO A 23 -4.75 20.80 -16.49
C PRO A 23 -6.27 20.82 -16.48
N LEU A 24 -6.91 19.73 -16.05
CA LEU A 24 -8.38 19.65 -16.01
C LEU A 24 -8.99 20.59 -14.96
N GLY A 25 -8.32 20.84 -13.84
CA GLY A 25 -8.80 21.78 -12.84
C GLY A 25 -8.86 23.21 -13.38
N ASN A 26 -7.89 23.60 -14.19
CA ASN A 26 -7.90 24.92 -14.85
C ASN A 26 -8.97 24.98 -15.96
N ASP A 27 -9.02 23.99 -16.84
CA ASP A 27 -9.93 23.95 -17.99
C ASP A 27 -11.38 23.84 -17.55
N GLY A 28 -11.67 23.04 -16.51
CA GLY A 28 -13.01 22.90 -15.95
C GLY A 28 -13.55 24.11 -15.20
N THR A 29 -12.68 25.05 -14.78
CA THR A 29 -13.08 26.32 -14.12
C THR A 29 -13.29 27.46 -15.11
N HIS A 30 -12.76 27.35 -16.32
CA HIS A 30 -12.96 28.34 -17.38
C HIS A 30 -14.18 27.95 -18.23
N THR A 31 -15.21 28.78 -18.20
CA THR A 31 -16.49 28.63 -18.93
C THR A 31 -16.34 28.58 -20.46
N GLN A 32 -15.13 28.58 -20.99
CA GLN A 32 -14.82 28.51 -22.42
C GLN A 32 -14.53 27.09 -22.91
N HIS A 33 -14.40 26.10 -22.01
CA HIS A 33 -14.20 24.69 -22.40
C HIS A 33 -15.56 24.10 -22.81
N THR A 34 -15.76 23.91 -24.11
CA THR A 34 -17.02 23.35 -24.70
C THR A 34 -16.87 21.88 -25.11
N GLU A 35 -15.66 21.31 -25.01
CA GLU A 35 -15.39 19.93 -25.41
C GLU A 35 -15.46 18.99 -24.19
N GLU A 36 -15.93 17.77 -24.40
CA GLU A 36 -15.92 16.74 -23.37
C GLU A 36 -14.46 16.27 -23.12
N PHE A 37 -14.11 16.05 -21.87
CA PHE A 37 -12.79 15.51 -21.52
C PHE A 37 -12.65 14.08 -22.01
N SER A 38 -11.51 13.78 -22.60
CA SER A 38 -11.18 12.44 -23.04
C SER A 38 -10.98 11.48 -21.85
N ASP A 39 -11.20 10.18 -22.09
CA ASP A 39 -10.94 9.13 -21.11
C ASP A 39 -9.47 9.14 -20.60
N ALA A 40 -8.53 9.52 -21.47
CA ALA A 40 -7.12 9.62 -21.11
C ALA A 40 -6.89 10.73 -20.07
N GLU A 41 -7.48 11.91 -20.26
CA GLU A 41 -7.39 13.03 -19.33
C GLU A 41 -8.07 12.69 -17.99
N LEU A 42 -9.28 12.12 -18.04
CA LEU A 42 -9.99 11.68 -16.84
C LEU A 42 -9.19 10.62 -16.06
N ASN A 43 -8.55 9.67 -16.74
CA ASN A 43 -7.70 8.67 -16.11
C ASN A 43 -6.43 9.28 -15.52
N GLN A 44 -5.85 10.28 -16.15
CA GLN A 44 -4.69 11.02 -15.61
C GLN A 44 -5.03 11.75 -14.30
N VAL A 45 -6.18 12.44 -14.26
CA VAL A 45 -6.66 13.12 -13.04
C VAL A 45 -6.96 12.11 -11.94
N LYS A 46 -7.65 11.03 -12.27
CA LYS A 46 -7.94 9.96 -11.32
C LYS A 46 -6.64 9.35 -10.74
N ASP A 47 -5.62 9.15 -11.57
CA ASP A 47 -4.32 8.67 -11.13
C ASP A 47 -3.64 9.67 -10.18
N GLY A 48 -3.68 10.96 -10.49
CA GLY A 48 -3.18 12.03 -9.62
C GLY A 48 -3.91 12.11 -8.28
N LEU A 49 -5.23 11.92 -8.26
CA LEU A 49 -6.01 11.85 -7.02
C LEU A 49 -5.59 10.65 -6.16
N PHE A 50 -5.38 9.49 -6.77
CA PHE A 50 -4.85 8.32 -6.04
C PHE A 50 -3.44 8.54 -5.52
N ASP A 51 -2.60 9.31 -6.21
CA ASP A 51 -1.29 9.72 -5.70
C ASP A 51 -1.43 10.60 -4.45
N LEU A 52 -2.35 11.57 -4.45
CA LEU A 52 -2.61 12.41 -3.27
C LEU A 52 -3.13 11.60 -2.08
N TYR A 53 -4.05 10.66 -2.30
CA TYR A 53 -4.48 9.74 -1.24
C TYR A 53 -3.33 8.87 -0.74
N ALA A 54 -2.52 8.31 -1.63
CA ALA A 54 -1.36 7.51 -1.24
C ALA A 54 -0.35 8.33 -0.42
N TYR A 55 -0.19 9.62 -0.72
CA TYR A 55 0.70 10.51 0.03
C TYR A 55 0.33 10.60 1.52
N LEU A 56 -0.95 10.55 1.88
CA LEU A 56 -1.38 10.56 3.28
C LEU A 56 -0.82 9.32 4.02
N PHE A 57 -0.83 8.17 3.38
CA PHE A 57 -0.28 6.93 3.94
C PHE A 57 1.24 6.89 3.86
N ILE A 58 1.86 7.52 2.87
CA ILE A 58 3.32 7.72 2.85
C ILE A 58 3.73 8.55 4.08
N ASP A 59 3.05 9.65 4.37
CA ASP A 59 3.32 10.49 5.54
C ASP A 59 3.12 9.70 6.86
N TYR A 60 2.06 8.91 6.93
CA TYR A 60 1.79 8.04 8.06
C TYR A 60 2.91 7.01 8.28
N PHE A 61 3.33 6.28 7.24
CA PHE A 61 4.38 5.26 7.37
C PHE A 61 5.81 5.82 7.46
N LEU A 62 6.03 7.09 7.16
CA LEU A 62 7.27 7.78 7.53
C LEU A 62 7.34 8.04 9.04
N LYS A 63 6.18 8.20 9.69
CA LYS A 63 6.07 8.33 11.16
C LYS A 63 6.06 6.98 11.87
N TYR A 64 5.42 5.97 11.28
CA TYR A 64 5.26 4.61 11.79
C TYR A 64 5.79 3.60 10.77
N PRO A 65 7.12 3.35 10.71
CA PRO A 65 7.73 2.55 9.66
C PRO A 65 7.17 1.12 9.55
N ILE A 66 7.10 0.62 8.32
CA ILE A 66 6.73 -0.78 8.05
C ILE A 66 7.98 -1.64 8.27
N GLU A 67 8.02 -2.33 9.38
CA GLU A 67 9.06 -3.27 9.76
C GLU A 67 8.57 -4.72 9.63
N LEU A 68 9.48 -5.70 9.73
CA LEU A 68 9.13 -7.13 9.64
C LEU A 68 7.99 -7.50 10.60
N LEU A 69 7.98 -6.90 11.77
CA LEU A 69 7.05 -7.21 12.87
C LEU A 69 6.13 -6.04 13.22
N SER A 70 5.84 -5.18 12.24
CA SER A 70 4.83 -4.13 12.39
C SER A 70 3.50 -4.66 12.97
N PRO A 71 2.78 -3.85 13.78
CA PRO A 71 1.53 -4.28 14.42
C PRO A 71 0.53 -4.86 13.43
N GLN A 72 0.06 -6.07 13.70
CA GLN A 72 -0.85 -6.80 12.81
C GLN A 72 -2.14 -6.02 12.52
N GLY A 73 -2.69 -5.30 13.51
CA GLY A 73 -3.90 -4.49 13.35
C GLY A 73 -3.71 -3.36 12.32
N VAL A 74 -2.58 -2.65 12.39
CA VAL A 74 -2.24 -1.57 11.45
C VAL A 74 -2.14 -2.09 10.02
N LEU A 75 -1.38 -3.15 9.82
CA LEU A 75 -1.17 -3.73 8.51
C LEU A 75 -2.43 -4.41 7.95
N TYR A 76 -3.27 -4.96 8.83
CA TYR A 76 -4.57 -5.49 8.46
C TYR A 76 -5.49 -4.37 7.96
N ASP A 77 -5.66 -3.29 8.74
CA ASP A 77 -6.54 -2.20 8.37
C ASP A 77 -6.03 -1.46 7.12
N PHE A 78 -4.73 -1.23 7.00
CA PHE A 78 -4.14 -0.72 5.76
C PHE A 78 -4.49 -1.62 4.55
N SER A 79 -4.62 -2.94 4.75
CA SER A 79 -5.00 -3.87 3.69
C SER A 79 -6.45 -3.71 3.23
N LEU A 80 -7.30 -3.02 3.98
CA LEU A 80 -8.69 -2.72 3.61
C LEU A 80 -8.80 -1.57 2.60
N LEU A 81 -7.74 -0.78 2.39
CA LEU A 81 -7.72 0.28 1.37
C LEU A 81 -7.84 -0.29 -0.06
N PRO A 82 -8.35 0.52 -1.01
CA PRO A 82 -8.30 0.18 -2.43
C PRO A 82 -6.90 -0.24 -2.86
N PRO A 83 -6.74 -1.32 -3.63
CA PRO A 83 -5.43 -1.84 -4.02
C PRO A 83 -4.51 -0.80 -4.65
N ILE A 84 -5.04 0.10 -5.46
CA ILE A 84 -4.25 1.14 -6.13
C ILE A 84 -3.60 2.12 -5.14
N ILE A 85 -4.28 2.49 -4.06
CA ILE A 85 -3.72 3.39 -3.02
C ILE A 85 -2.58 2.67 -2.31
N ARG A 86 -2.78 1.39 -1.94
CA ARG A 86 -1.73 0.55 -1.32
C ARG A 86 -0.53 0.38 -2.25
N PHE A 87 -0.78 0.10 -3.53
CA PHE A 87 0.26 -0.02 -4.55
C PHE A 87 1.14 1.24 -4.61
N LYS A 88 0.52 2.42 -4.74
CA LYS A 88 1.25 3.69 -4.83
C LYS A 88 2.02 4.00 -3.55
N THR A 89 1.42 3.77 -2.38
CA THR A 89 2.09 3.92 -1.08
C THR A 89 3.29 3.00 -0.95
N LEU A 90 3.10 1.70 -1.20
CA LEU A 90 4.16 0.70 -1.03
C LEU A 90 5.26 0.83 -2.07
N LYS A 91 4.91 1.29 -3.29
CA LYS A 91 5.91 1.61 -4.32
C LYS A 91 6.91 2.66 -3.85
N TYR A 92 6.44 3.73 -3.21
CA TYR A 92 7.32 4.76 -2.66
C TYR A 92 8.38 4.18 -1.69
N PHE A 93 7.94 3.32 -0.77
CA PHE A 93 8.85 2.69 0.19
C PHE A 93 9.75 1.64 -0.47
N TYR A 94 9.21 0.85 -1.39
CA TYR A 94 9.99 -0.15 -2.13
C TYR A 94 11.10 0.50 -2.96
N ASP A 95 10.82 1.61 -3.61
CA ASP A 95 11.82 2.33 -4.41
C ASP A 95 12.92 2.94 -3.53
N LYS A 96 12.58 3.38 -2.32
CA LYS A 96 13.48 4.09 -1.40
C LYS A 96 14.31 3.14 -0.53
N ASP A 97 13.66 2.22 0.16
CA ASP A 97 14.31 1.31 1.11
C ASP A 97 13.45 0.04 1.26
N ALA A 98 13.69 -0.92 0.37
CA ALA A 98 12.93 -2.16 0.34
C ALA A 98 13.39 -3.12 1.43
N ASN A 99 12.48 -3.53 2.32
CA ASN A 99 12.63 -4.67 3.21
C ASN A 99 11.67 -5.80 2.81
N LEU A 100 11.82 -6.98 3.44
CA LEU A 100 10.96 -8.14 3.18
C LEU A 100 9.47 -7.82 3.30
N GLN A 101 9.06 -7.08 4.34
CA GLN A 101 7.65 -6.79 4.59
C GLN A 101 7.08 -5.84 3.52
N ILE A 102 7.84 -4.82 3.15
CA ILE A 102 7.47 -3.89 2.07
C ILE A 102 7.39 -4.63 0.74
N ALA A 103 8.42 -5.42 0.37
CA ALA A 103 8.45 -6.18 -0.88
C ALA A 103 7.27 -7.16 -0.99
N ASN A 104 6.99 -7.91 0.10
CA ASN A 104 5.86 -8.83 0.16
C ASN A 104 4.50 -8.13 -0.03
N ARG A 105 4.27 -7.02 0.67
CA ARG A 105 3.01 -6.28 0.56
C ARG A 105 2.89 -5.54 -0.76
N TYR A 106 4.00 -5.05 -1.29
CA TYR A 106 4.03 -4.43 -2.61
C TYR A 106 3.68 -5.43 -3.70
N CYS A 107 4.27 -6.62 -3.69
CA CYS A 107 3.90 -7.73 -4.59
C CYS A 107 2.39 -8.03 -4.53
N LEU A 108 1.83 -8.20 -3.33
CA LEU A 108 0.38 -8.42 -3.16
C LEU A 108 -0.46 -7.26 -3.70
N SER A 109 0.02 -6.02 -3.56
CA SER A 109 -0.69 -4.86 -4.11
C SER A 109 -0.65 -4.82 -5.64
N ILE A 110 0.47 -5.24 -6.25
CA ILE A 110 0.57 -5.39 -7.72
C ILE A 110 -0.44 -6.42 -8.21
N ILE A 111 -0.47 -7.62 -7.60
CA ILE A 111 -1.43 -8.66 -7.97
C ILE A 111 -2.86 -8.11 -7.88
N LYS A 112 -3.20 -7.41 -6.79
CA LYS A 112 -4.54 -6.88 -6.53
C LYS A 112 -4.93 -5.70 -7.43
N THR A 113 -3.97 -4.99 -7.98
CA THR A 113 -4.22 -3.82 -8.84
C THR A 113 -4.19 -4.20 -10.31
N TYR A 114 -3.24 -5.05 -10.71
CA TYR A 114 -2.90 -5.30 -12.12
C TYR A 114 -2.96 -6.78 -12.52
N GLY A 115 -3.09 -7.70 -11.57
CA GLY A 115 -3.16 -9.15 -11.81
C GLY A 115 -1.81 -9.86 -11.70
N LYS A 116 -1.88 -11.20 -11.72
CA LYS A 116 -0.73 -12.10 -11.55
C LYS A 116 0.34 -11.90 -12.64
N LYS A 117 -0.08 -11.69 -13.89
CA LYS A 117 0.85 -11.50 -15.02
C LYS A 117 1.78 -10.30 -14.79
N GLN A 118 1.25 -9.16 -14.40
CA GLN A 118 2.01 -7.95 -14.12
C GLN A 118 2.95 -8.13 -12.91
N ALA A 119 2.49 -8.88 -11.89
CA ALA A 119 3.33 -9.21 -10.75
C ALA A 119 4.52 -10.10 -11.13
N LEU A 120 4.33 -11.09 -12.00
CA LEU A 120 5.42 -11.92 -12.52
C LEU A 120 6.41 -11.14 -13.40
N GLU A 121 5.92 -10.20 -14.21
CA GLU A 121 6.76 -9.32 -15.02
C GLU A 121 7.62 -8.42 -14.11
N TRP A 122 6.99 -7.77 -13.11
CA TRP A 122 7.70 -6.98 -12.11
C TRP A 122 8.75 -7.80 -11.36
N LEU A 123 8.40 -9.02 -10.92
CA LEU A 123 9.30 -9.89 -10.20
C LEU A 123 10.57 -10.22 -11.01
N LYS A 124 10.41 -10.50 -12.31
CA LYS A 124 11.55 -10.77 -13.21
C LYS A 124 12.46 -9.55 -13.36
N LEU A 125 11.88 -8.35 -13.50
CA LEU A 125 12.62 -7.10 -13.63
C LEU A 125 13.40 -6.76 -12.36
N GLU A 126 12.80 -6.98 -11.19
CA GLU A 126 13.36 -6.62 -9.88
C GLU A 126 14.17 -7.77 -9.23
N LYS A 127 14.43 -8.86 -9.94
CA LYS A 127 15.10 -10.06 -9.40
C LYS A 127 16.37 -9.72 -8.61
N SER A 128 17.27 -8.94 -9.16
CA SER A 128 18.53 -8.60 -8.51
C SER A 128 18.32 -7.84 -7.20
N LYS A 129 17.40 -6.89 -7.18
CA LYS A 129 17.03 -6.13 -5.98
C LYS A 129 16.39 -7.02 -4.93
N LEU A 130 15.47 -7.90 -5.34
CA LEU A 130 14.79 -8.81 -4.43
C LEU A 130 15.73 -9.83 -3.78
N LEU A 131 16.74 -10.31 -4.52
CA LEU A 131 17.79 -11.19 -3.99
C LEU A 131 18.73 -10.47 -3.00
N SER A 132 18.85 -9.15 -3.09
CA SER A 132 19.68 -8.35 -2.17
C SER A 132 18.98 -7.95 -0.88
N ILE A 133 17.65 -8.09 -0.80
CA ILE A 133 16.89 -7.81 0.44
C ILE A 133 17.25 -8.87 1.48
N PRO A 134 17.66 -8.47 2.70
CA PRO A 134 17.94 -9.41 3.78
C PRO A 134 16.74 -10.32 4.06
N TYR A 135 17.00 -11.63 4.14
CA TYR A 135 15.98 -12.61 4.48
C TYR A 135 16.27 -13.14 5.89
N PRO A 136 15.34 -12.98 6.85
CA PRO A 136 15.60 -13.36 8.23
C PRO A 136 15.72 -14.87 8.37
N THR A 137 16.64 -15.31 9.20
CA THR A 137 16.78 -16.70 9.62
C THR A 137 15.68 -17.11 10.59
N ASN A 138 15.41 -18.39 10.70
CA ASN A 138 14.47 -18.93 11.68
C ASN A 138 14.88 -18.61 13.12
N GLU A 139 16.21 -18.47 13.37
CA GLU A 139 16.77 -18.11 14.68
C GLU A 139 16.47 -16.65 15.01
N GLU A 140 16.75 -15.72 14.11
CA GLU A 140 16.45 -14.30 14.30
C GLU A 140 14.95 -14.06 14.58
N ILE A 141 14.07 -14.79 13.89
CA ILE A 141 12.64 -14.70 14.10
C ILE A 141 12.26 -15.26 15.49
N ARG A 142 12.86 -16.35 15.94
CA ARG A 142 12.63 -16.92 17.29
C ARG A 142 13.14 -16.01 18.39
N GLU A 143 14.35 -15.47 18.24
CA GLU A 143 14.97 -14.57 19.20
C GLU A 143 14.11 -13.32 19.41
N TYR A 144 13.67 -12.69 18.32
CA TYR A 144 12.76 -11.55 18.40
C TYR A 144 11.48 -11.86 19.20
N TYR A 145 10.91 -13.06 19.05
CA TYR A 145 9.74 -13.47 19.82
C TYR A 145 10.02 -13.65 21.29
N MET A 146 11.18 -14.19 21.61
CA MET A 146 11.62 -14.34 23.00
C MET A 146 11.78 -12.99 23.68
N GLU A 147 12.40 -12.03 22.99
CA GLU A 147 12.64 -10.67 23.50
C GLU A 147 11.37 -9.83 23.66
N THR A 148 10.44 -9.93 22.72
CA THR A 148 9.21 -9.10 22.73
C THR A 148 8.10 -9.67 23.61
N GLY A 149 8.26 -10.86 24.17
CA GLY A 149 7.25 -11.51 25.02
C GLY A 149 5.90 -11.77 24.34
N LEU A 150 5.85 -11.68 23.04
CA LEU A 150 4.63 -11.95 22.26
C LEU A 150 4.28 -13.44 22.40
N LYS A 151 3.14 -13.73 23.05
CA LYS A 151 2.61 -15.10 23.26
C LYS A 151 2.11 -15.79 21.97
N VAL A 152 2.66 -15.44 20.83
CA VAL A 152 2.30 -16.07 19.55
C VAL A 152 3.36 -17.11 19.26
N SER A 153 2.95 -18.35 19.09
CA SER A 153 3.87 -19.44 18.72
C SER A 153 4.73 -19.01 17.53
N PRO A 154 6.08 -19.12 17.62
CA PRO A 154 6.97 -18.82 16.49
C PRO A 154 6.54 -19.52 15.21
N ASN A 155 6.05 -20.77 15.32
CA ASN A 155 5.53 -21.54 14.19
C ASN A 155 4.32 -20.88 13.52
N LYS A 156 3.47 -20.17 14.25
CA LYS A 156 2.27 -19.53 13.69
C LYS A 156 2.60 -18.33 12.81
N ILE A 157 3.69 -17.62 13.10
CA ILE A 157 4.14 -16.48 12.26
C ILE A 157 5.03 -16.95 11.12
N LEU A 158 5.89 -17.94 11.36
CA LEU A 158 6.61 -18.61 10.27
C LEU A 158 5.62 -19.17 9.24
N VAL A 159 4.50 -19.75 9.69
CA VAL A 159 3.41 -20.22 8.82
C VAL A 159 2.69 -19.06 8.14
N ASN A 160 2.36 -17.98 8.86
CA ASN A 160 1.64 -16.84 8.28
C ASN A 160 2.46 -16.04 7.25
N LEU A 161 3.78 -15.94 7.45
CA LEU A 161 4.70 -15.30 6.51
C LEU A 161 5.35 -16.31 5.55
N GLN A 162 5.16 -17.63 5.78
CA GLN A 162 5.80 -18.72 5.04
C GLN A 162 7.34 -18.67 5.03
N LEU A 163 7.94 -17.97 5.98
CA LEU A 163 9.38 -17.67 5.98
C LEU A 163 10.27 -18.91 6.12
N GLY A 164 9.79 -19.99 6.73
CA GLY A 164 10.61 -21.20 6.95
C GLY A 164 10.94 -22.02 5.70
N ASN A 165 10.34 -21.71 4.54
CA ASN A 165 10.45 -22.52 3.33
C ASN A 165 11.35 -21.91 2.25
N TYR A 166 11.84 -20.69 2.43
CA TYR A 166 12.57 -19.93 1.43
C TYR A 166 13.89 -19.40 1.96
N ASN A 167 14.86 -19.23 1.06
CA ASN A 167 16.17 -18.68 1.39
C ASN A 167 16.31 -17.20 1.02
N ASN A 168 15.38 -16.64 0.26
CA ASN A 168 15.40 -15.26 -0.19
C ASN A 168 13.99 -14.77 -0.54
N VAL A 169 13.88 -13.45 -0.70
CA VAL A 169 12.61 -12.78 -0.99
C VAL A 169 12.06 -13.13 -2.36
N TYR A 170 12.93 -13.33 -3.35
CA TYR A 170 12.51 -13.63 -4.73
C TYR A 170 11.75 -14.96 -4.80
N ASP A 171 12.29 -16.01 -4.20
CA ASP A 171 11.65 -17.35 -4.19
C ASP A 171 10.33 -17.35 -3.41
N LEU A 172 10.28 -16.65 -2.27
CA LEU A 172 9.04 -16.45 -1.52
C LEU A 172 7.95 -15.79 -2.38
N LEU A 173 8.32 -14.77 -3.17
CA LEU A 173 7.33 -14.02 -3.93
C LEU A 173 6.88 -14.76 -5.20
N ILE A 174 7.72 -15.60 -5.83
CA ILE A 174 7.29 -16.49 -6.92
C ILE A 174 6.15 -17.38 -6.44
N ASP A 175 6.39 -18.17 -5.39
CA ASP A 175 5.41 -19.08 -4.83
C ASP A 175 4.12 -18.35 -4.43
N LYS A 176 4.27 -17.16 -3.86
CA LYS A 176 3.12 -16.35 -3.46
C LYS A 176 2.26 -15.89 -4.63
N ILE A 177 2.86 -15.55 -5.77
CA ILE A 177 2.13 -15.16 -6.98
C ILE A 177 1.46 -16.40 -7.61
N GLU A 178 2.13 -17.55 -7.58
CA GLU A 178 1.65 -18.78 -8.18
C GLU A 178 0.60 -19.50 -7.32
N ASP A 179 0.58 -19.22 -6.00
CA ASP A 179 -0.36 -19.84 -5.06
C ASP A 179 -1.82 -19.49 -5.42
N ASP A 180 -2.60 -20.51 -5.78
CA ASP A 180 -4.02 -20.39 -6.16
C ASP A 180 -4.91 -19.88 -5.01
N ARG A 181 -4.46 -20.01 -3.74
CA ARG A 181 -5.15 -19.47 -2.57
C ARG A 181 -5.11 -17.95 -2.51
N THR A 182 -4.26 -17.30 -3.29
CA THR A 182 -4.32 -15.86 -3.49
C THR A 182 -5.54 -15.57 -4.36
N SER A 183 -6.73 -15.63 -3.75
CA SER A 183 -8.02 -15.47 -4.42
C SER A 183 -8.16 -14.08 -5.03
N MET A 184 -7.91 -13.98 -6.31
CA MET A 184 -8.11 -12.76 -7.07
C MET A 184 -8.61 -13.09 -8.45
N ASN A 185 -9.47 -12.23 -8.97
CA ASN A 185 -9.81 -12.32 -10.39
C ASN A 185 -8.56 -12.02 -11.23
N GLU A 186 -8.52 -12.47 -12.48
CA GLU A 186 -7.40 -12.27 -13.39
C GLU A 186 -7.03 -10.79 -13.61
N SER A 187 -7.99 -9.88 -13.40
CA SER A 187 -7.79 -8.43 -13.53
C SER A 187 -7.23 -7.77 -12.27
N GLY A 188 -7.06 -8.50 -11.16
CA GLY A 188 -6.59 -7.96 -9.89
C GLY A 188 -7.61 -7.08 -9.14
N LYS A 189 -8.80 -6.87 -9.67
CA LYS A 189 -9.81 -6.00 -9.06
C LYS A 189 -10.57 -6.74 -7.96
N MET A 190 -10.53 -6.23 -6.72
CA MET A 190 -11.31 -6.76 -5.59
C MET A 190 -12.73 -6.20 -5.53
N TYR A 191 -12.92 -4.96 -5.96
CA TYR A 191 -14.19 -4.26 -5.89
C TYR A 191 -14.51 -3.61 -7.23
N SER A 192 -15.78 -3.69 -7.63
CA SER A 192 -16.27 -3.03 -8.85
C SER A 192 -16.48 -1.53 -8.63
N GLN A 193 -16.81 -1.14 -7.39
CA GLN A 193 -17.17 0.23 -7.02
C GLN A 193 -16.53 0.64 -5.68
N PHE A 194 -16.30 1.94 -5.53
CA PHE A 194 -15.76 2.52 -4.29
C PHE A 194 -16.65 2.28 -3.07
N GLU A 195 -17.97 2.32 -3.24
CA GLU A 195 -18.93 2.06 -2.16
C GLU A 195 -18.83 0.64 -1.60
N GLU A 196 -18.46 -0.35 -2.40
CA GLU A 196 -18.21 -1.71 -1.91
C GLU A 196 -16.96 -1.76 -1.02
N ALA A 197 -15.89 -1.09 -1.43
CA ALA A 197 -14.67 -0.98 -0.62
C ALA A 197 -14.93 -0.25 0.71
N LYS A 198 -15.72 0.83 0.69
CA LYS A 198 -16.16 1.58 1.87
C LYS A 198 -16.96 0.71 2.85
N LYS A 199 -17.96 -0.02 2.35
CA LYS A 199 -18.75 -0.95 3.17
C LYS A 199 -17.87 -2.04 3.79
N HIS A 200 -16.92 -2.57 3.02
CA HIS A 200 -15.98 -3.57 3.51
C HIS A 200 -15.06 -3.01 4.62
N TYR A 201 -14.55 -1.80 4.45
CA TYR A 201 -13.77 -1.10 5.48
C TYR A 201 -14.57 -0.92 6.78
N ILE A 202 -15.75 -0.32 6.71
CA ILE A 202 -16.59 -0.06 7.89
C ILE A 202 -16.90 -1.36 8.65
N LYS A 203 -17.16 -2.45 7.94
CA LYS A 203 -17.49 -3.76 8.53
C LYS A 203 -16.30 -4.43 9.20
N ASN A 204 -15.10 -4.30 8.63
CA ASN A 204 -13.95 -5.13 8.97
C ASN A 204 -12.82 -4.40 9.72
N ARG A 205 -12.86 -3.05 9.82
CA ARG A 205 -11.81 -2.30 10.53
C ARG A 205 -11.65 -2.79 11.97
N SER A 206 -10.42 -2.79 12.45
CA SER A 206 -10.09 -3.19 13.81
C SER A 206 -10.85 -2.36 14.84
N LYS A 207 -11.31 -3.04 15.91
CA LYS A 207 -11.95 -2.40 17.05
C LYS A 207 -10.95 -2.03 18.16
N ASN A 208 -9.71 -2.52 18.05
CA ASN A 208 -8.65 -2.17 18.98
C ASN A 208 -8.30 -0.69 18.85
N SER A 209 -7.88 -0.09 19.96
CA SER A 209 -7.51 1.32 20.00
C SER A 209 -6.11 1.45 20.58
N ASN A 210 -5.19 1.96 19.79
CA ASN A 210 -3.91 2.50 20.22
C ASN A 210 -3.62 3.74 19.34
N LYS A 211 -2.64 4.55 19.73
CA LYS A 211 -2.37 5.81 19.04
C LYS A 211 -2.07 5.63 17.55
N GLU A 212 -1.23 4.66 17.23
CA GLU A 212 -0.84 4.36 15.85
C GLU A 212 -2.05 3.97 15.00
N LEU A 213 -2.88 3.05 15.48
CA LEU A 213 -4.06 2.59 14.78
C LEU A 213 -5.13 3.70 14.64
N ASN A 214 -5.27 4.56 15.67
CA ASN A 214 -6.18 5.69 15.62
C ASN A 214 -5.75 6.72 14.57
N ASP A 215 -4.44 7.06 14.51
CA ASP A 215 -3.89 7.95 13.49
C ASP A 215 -4.15 7.37 12.07
N LEU A 216 -4.04 6.03 11.89
CA LEU A 216 -4.37 5.36 10.63
C LEU A 216 -5.86 5.49 10.29
N HIS A 217 -6.73 5.22 11.28
CA HIS A 217 -8.17 5.29 11.10
C HIS A 217 -8.64 6.70 10.73
N GLU A 218 -8.05 7.75 11.29
CA GLU A 218 -8.37 9.14 10.91
C GLU A 218 -8.11 9.39 9.41
N ILE A 219 -7.00 8.89 8.89
CA ILE A 219 -6.67 9.02 7.46
C ILE A 219 -7.62 8.16 6.62
N MET A 220 -7.88 6.92 7.04
CA MET A 220 -8.77 6.01 6.31
C MET A 220 -10.22 6.52 6.32
N ASP A 221 -10.70 7.05 7.43
CA ASP A 221 -12.01 7.68 7.53
C ASP A 221 -12.11 8.89 6.58
N PHE A 222 -11.05 9.72 6.49
CA PHE A 222 -11.01 10.80 5.52
C PHE A 222 -11.13 10.29 4.07
N VAL A 223 -10.42 9.22 3.71
CA VAL A 223 -10.45 8.64 2.37
C VAL A 223 -11.82 8.05 2.03
N TYR A 224 -12.46 7.36 2.98
CA TYR A 224 -13.71 6.64 2.74
C TYR A 224 -14.97 7.44 3.03
N LEU A 225 -14.94 8.33 4.00
CA LEU A 225 -16.11 9.04 4.51
C LEU A 225 -16.08 10.52 4.18
N GLY A 226 -14.94 11.03 3.72
CA GLY A 226 -14.72 12.44 3.48
C GLY A 226 -14.50 13.23 4.77
N ARG A 227 -14.46 14.55 4.63
CA ARG A 227 -14.25 15.44 5.77
C ARG A 227 -15.46 15.37 6.71
N LYS A 228 -15.22 15.13 8.02
CA LYS A 228 -16.29 15.31 9.01
C LYS A 228 -16.73 16.77 8.99
N GLU A 229 -18.01 17.00 8.76
CA GLU A 229 -18.58 18.33 9.02
C GLU A 229 -18.43 18.58 10.52
N ASN A 230 -17.75 19.63 10.90
CA ASN A 230 -17.72 20.08 12.27
C ASN A 230 -19.12 20.65 12.56
N ASN A 231 -19.99 19.88 13.20
CA ASN A 231 -21.22 20.37 13.81
C ASN A 231 -20.89 21.20 15.04
#